data_ebaf5407bba03f52a3b6ba29c170bdff
#
_entry.id   ebaf5407bba03f52a3b6ba29c170bdff
#
_cell.length_a   1.000
_cell.length_b   1.000
_cell.length_c   1.000
_cell.angle_alpha   90.00
_cell.angle_beta   90.00
_cell.angle_gamma   90.00
#
_symmetry.space_group_name_H-M   'P 1'
#
loop_
_entity.id
_entity.type
_entity.pdbx_description
1 polymer ?
#
loop_
_entity_poly.entity_id
_entity_poly.type
_entity_poly.pdbx_seq_one_letter_code
_entity_poly.pdbx_strand_id
1 'polypeptide(L)'
;ELDGNFLYREDLQSVLPAGLSKDDSLLFAEDYIRNWVEDVLLYDKAQSNIPNNAEIDKLVENYRKALIMHTYQQALIHQRLSEEISEQELTEYYEKNQALFKVERPLMKGLFIKVPLTAPQLANVRRWYKTETREAVEHLEKYSLQNAVKYEYFYDKWVPVSEVLDAMPLKMPNVEEYLDKNRHVELKDTAFYYFLNVSDYRPVGEQEPYEFARSQVKDMLLNVKQVEFMQQVKDAL
;
A
#
# COMPACT_ATOMS: atom_id res chain seq x y z
N GLU A 1 -4.13 35.95 -25.45
CA GLU A 1 -4.71 36.96 -24.58
C GLU A 1 -6.16 37.16 -24.92
N LEU A 2 -7.03 37.16 -23.89
CA LEU A 2 -8.47 37.42 -24.02
C LEU A 2 -8.92 38.21 -22.77
N ASP A 3 -9.38 39.45 -22.96
CA ASP A 3 -9.89 40.34 -21.89
C ASP A 3 -8.98 40.42 -20.65
N GLY A 4 -7.65 40.59 -20.91
CA GLY A 4 -6.65 40.66 -19.84
C GLY A 4 -6.22 39.31 -19.22
N ASN A 5 -6.82 38.21 -19.64
CA ASN A 5 -6.37 36.88 -19.31
C ASN A 5 -5.34 36.38 -20.33
N PHE A 6 -4.31 35.70 -19.84
CA PHE A 6 -3.23 35.20 -20.67
C PHE A 6 -3.12 33.67 -20.53
N LEU A 7 -3.05 32.98 -21.66
CA LEU A 7 -2.63 31.61 -21.73
C LEU A 7 -1.21 31.58 -22.28
N TYR A 8 -0.28 31.09 -21.46
CA TYR A 8 1.13 31.01 -21.87
C TYR A 8 1.41 29.64 -22.50
N ARG A 9 2.48 29.60 -23.28
CA ARG A 9 2.91 28.36 -23.94
C ARG A 9 3.33 27.31 -22.94
N GLU A 10 3.90 27.73 -21.82
CA GLU A 10 4.30 26.85 -20.73
C GLU A 10 3.07 26.15 -20.07
N ASP A 11 1.96 26.89 -19.93
CA ASP A 11 0.70 26.30 -19.38
C ASP A 11 0.20 25.17 -20.27
N LEU A 12 0.20 25.40 -21.59
CA LEU A 12 -0.19 24.39 -22.57
C LEU A 12 0.76 23.18 -22.57
N GLN A 13 2.07 23.44 -22.47
CA GLN A 13 3.07 22.36 -22.42
C GLN A 13 2.96 21.51 -21.16
N SER A 14 2.58 22.11 -20.04
CA SER A 14 2.45 21.40 -18.75
C SER A 14 1.29 20.38 -18.73
N VAL A 15 0.25 20.60 -19.54
CA VAL A 15 -0.93 19.73 -19.61
C VAL A 15 -0.90 18.76 -20.78
N LEU A 16 0.06 18.89 -21.67
CA LEU A 16 0.20 18.04 -22.85
C LEU A 16 0.64 16.62 -22.45
N PRO A 17 -0.13 15.57 -22.77
CA PRO A 17 0.27 14.20 -22.47
C PRO A 17 1.56 13.81 -23.19
N ALA A 18 2.44 13.09 -22.47
CA ALA A 18 3.67 12.58 -23.07
C ALA A 18 3.37 11.47 -24.10
N GLY A 19 4.14 11.46 -25.20
CA GLY A 19 4.07 10.38 -26.20
C GLY A 19 3.02 10.54 -27.30
N LEU A 20 2.36 11.70 -27.40
CA LEU A 20 1.46 12.00 -28.52
C LEU A 20 2.23 12.21 -29.83
N SER A 21 1.59 11.83 -30.94
CA SER A 21 2.07 12.21 -32.27
C SER A 21 2.01 13.74 -32.45
N LYS A 22 2.70 14.28 -33.47
CA LYS A 22 2.68 15.72 -33.74
C LYS A 22 1.27 16.23 -34.07
N ASP A 23 0.50 15.44 -34.80
CA ASP A 23 -0.87 15.79 -35.20
C ASP A 23 -1.83 15.72 -34.00
N ASP A 24 -1.73 14.69 -33.16
CA ASP A 24 -2.53 14.57 -31.93
C ASP A 24 -2.20 15.70 -30.93
N SER A 25 -0.93 16.09 -30.84
CA SER A 25 -0.51 17.22 -30.00
C SER A 25 -1.12 18.54 -30.46
N LEU A 26 -1.23 18.75 -31.77
CA LEU A 26 -1.87 19.94 -32.35
C LEU A 26 -3.38 19.96 -32.08
N LEU A 27 -4.07 18.84 -32.27
CA LEU A 27 -5.49 18.70 -31.97
C LEU A 27 -5.77 18.93 -30.48
N PHE A 28 -4.96 18.35 -29.60
CA PHE A 28 -5.08 18.58 -28.17
C PHE A 28 -4.89 20.06 -27.80
N ALA A 29 -3.89 20.72 -28.40
CA ALA A 29 -3.64 22.12 -28.16
C ALA A 29 -4.80 23.01 -28.62
N GLU A 30 -5.36 22.74 -29.79
CA GLU A 30 -6.52 23.48 -30.32
C GLU A 30 -7.76 23.32 -29.42
N ASP A 31 -8.05 22.11 -28.99
CA ASP A 31 -9.18 21.83 -28.08
C ASP A 31 -8.95 22.47 -26.69
N TYR A 32 -7.72 22.43 -26.17
CA TYR A 32 -7.38 23.08 -24.91
C TYR A 32 -7.56 24.60 -24.98
N ILE A 33 -7.06 25.23 -26.05
CA ILE A 33 -7.20 26.69 -26.28
C ILE A 33 -8.68 27.06 -26.41
N ARG A 34 -9.46 26.26 -27.14
CA ARG A 34 -10.92 26.49 -27.31
C ARG A 34 -11.63 26.45 -25.95
N ASN A 35 -11.41 25.41 -25.19
CA ASN A 35 -12.00 25.26 -23.86
C ASN A 35 -11.58 26.41 -22.93
N TRP A 36 -10.31 26.81 -22.95
CA TRP A 36 -9.83 27.94 -22.17
C TRP A 36 -10.54 29.25 -22.55
N VAL A 37 -10.74 29.49 -23.85
CA VAL A 37 -11.46 30.69 -24.35
C VAL A 37 -12.93 30.65 -23.87
N GLU A 38 -13.59 29.51 -23.99
CA GLU A 38 -14.98 29.31 -23.53
C GLU A 38 -15.10 29.55 -22.02
N ASP A 39 -14.17 29.03 -21.22
CA ASP A 39 -14.13 29.20 -19.77
C ASP A 39 -13.94 30.68 -19.38
N VAL A 40 -13.02 31.40 -20.04
CA VAL A 40 -12.80 32.84 -19.78
C VAL A 40 -14.05 33.65 -20.09
N LEU A 41 -14.66 33.44 -21.25
CA LEU A 41 -15.88 34.17 -21.67
C LEU A 41 -17.07 33.83 -20.77
N LEU A 42 -17.22 32.56 -20.38
CA LEU A 42 -18.28 32.13 -19.47
C LEU A 42 -18.12 32.74 -18.10
N TYR A 43 -16.89 32.74 -17.57
CA TYR A 43 -16.56 33.31 -16.27
C TYR A 43 -16.84 34.83 -16.24
N ASP A 44 -16.40 35.57 -17.24
CA ASP A 44 -16.66 37.00 -17.36
C ASP A 44 -18.14 37.32 -17.39
N LYS A 45 -18.89 36.55 -18.20
CA LYS A 45 -20.32 36.70 -18.28
C LYS A 45 -21.02 36.33 -16.95
N ALA A 46 -20.59 35.26 -16.30
CA ALA A 46 -21.11 34.85 -15.00
C ALA A 46 -20.84 35.91 -13.95
N GLN A 47 -19.60 36.44 -13.87
CA GLN A 47 -19.21 37.47 -12.93
C GLN A 47 -20.03 38.75 -13.10
N SER A 48 -20.32 39.13 -14.34
CA SER A 48 -21.15 40.31 -14.66
C SER A 48 -22.64 40.12 -14.32
N ASN A 49 -23.13 38.89 -14.28
CA ASN A 49 -24.53 38.57 -14.05
C ASN A 49 -24.85 38.11 -12.63
N ILE A 50 -23.84 37.84 -11.79
CA ILE A 50 -24.05 37.50 -10.37
C ILE A 50 -24.07 38.82 -9.56
N PRO A 51 -25.26 39.27 -9.09
CA PRO A 51 -25.43 40.63 -8.53
C PRO A 51 -24.86 40.78 -7.12
N ASN A 52 -24.52 39.67 -6.43
CA ASN A 52 -23.97 39.72 -5.07
C ASN A 52 -23.02 38.58 -4.84
N ASN A 53 -21.73 38.90 -4.77
CA ASN A 53 -20.65 37.95 -4.50
C ASN A 53 -20.40 37.72 -2.98
N ALA A 54 -21.17 38.36 -2.09
CA ALA A 54 -20.92 38.32 -0.64
C ALA A 54 -20.96 36.89 -0.06
N GLU A 55 -21.81 36.01 -0.59
CA GLU A 55 -21.82 34.58 -0.18
C GLU A 55 -20.57 33.85 -0.69
N ILE A 56 -20.18 34.12 -1.91
CA ILE A 56 -18.95 33.54 -2.52
C ILE A 56 -17.73 34.04 -1.76
N ASP A 57 -17.63 35.35 -1.50
CA ASP A 57 -16.54 35.92 -0.72
C ASP A 57 -16.42 35.32 0.67
N LYS A 58 -17.55 35.07 1.33
CA LYS A 58 -17.60 34.40 2.63
C LYS A 58 -17.12 32.95 2.55
N LEU A 59 -17.51 32.20 1.52
CA LEU A 59 -17.03 30.83 1.29
C LEU A 59 -15.53 30.80 1.02
N VAL A 60 -15.02 31.70 0.17
CA VAL A 60 -13.59 31.83 -0.12
C VAL A 60 -12.80 32.18 1.13
N GLU A 61 -13.27 33.13 1.93
CA GLU A 61 -12.60 33.52 3.18
C GLU A 61 -12.59 32.37 4.21
N ASN A 62 -13.70 31.64 4.34
CA ASN A 62 -13.76 30.47 5.20
C ASN A 62 -12.79 29.37 4.75
N TYR A 63 -12.73 29.12 3.44
CA TYR A 63 -11.80 28.17 2.86
C TYR A 63 -10.34 28.57 3.06
N ARG A 64 -10.03 29.86 2.84
CA ARG A 64 -8.71 30.44 3.10
C ARG A 64 -8.27 30.26 4.55
N LYS A 65 -9.15 30.55 5.52
CA LYS A 65 -8.89 30.31 6.96
C LYS A 65 -8.60 28.85 7.24
N ALA A 66 -9.42 27.94 6.69
CA ALA A 66 -9.25 26.50 6.86
C ALA A 66 -7.90 26.03 6.32
N LEU A 67 -7.50 26.51 5.12
CA LEU A 67 -6.19 26.20 4.53
C LEU A 67 -5.02 26.72 5.36
N ILE A 68 -5.11 27.97 5.84
CA ILE A 68 -4.06 28.56 6.69
C ILE A 68 -3.91 27.76 7.97
N MET A 69 -5.02 27.43 8.64
CA MET A 69 -4.99 26.64 9.87
C MET A 69 -4.43 25.25 9.63
N HIS A 70 -4.88 24.57 8.55
CA HIS A 70 -4.37 23.26 8.19
C HIS A 70 -2.86 23.30 7.89
N THR A 71 -2.40 24.24 7.09
CA THR A 71 -0.97 24.39 6.74
C THR A 71 -0.11 24.63 7.97
N TYR A 72 -0.58 25.51 8.88
CA TYR A 72 0.11 25.78 10.13
C TYR A 72 0.17 24.53 11.03
N GLN A 73 -0.96 23.81 11.17
CA GLN A 73 -1.01 22.56 11.94
C GLN A 73 -0.04 21.52 11.39
N GLN A 74 0.00 21.34 10.07
CA GLN A 74 0.94 20.43 9.44
C GLN A 74 2.42 20.83 9.67
N ALA A 75 2.71 22.12 9.60
CA ALA A 75 4.05 22.62 9.88
C ALA A 75 4.47 22.37 11.35
N LEU A 76 3.56 22.59 12.30
CA LEU A 76 3.81 22.31 13.72
C LEU A 76 4.02 20.81 13.98
N ILE A 77 3.17 19.96 13.39
CA ILE A 77 3.27 18.50 13.50
C ILE A 77 4.64 18.05 12.94
N HIS A 78 5.00 18.52 11.74
CA HIS A 78 6.29 18.17 11.14
C HIS A 78 7.48 18.64 11.98
N GLN A 79 7.41 19.81 12.58
CA GLN A 79 8.50 20.35 13.40
C GLN A 79 8.67 19.61 14.73
N ARG A 80 7.59 19.18 15.36
CA ARG A 80 7.60 18.62 16.73
C ARG A 80 7.54 17.08 16.77
N LEU A 81 6.89 16.44 15.78
CA LEU A 81 6.73 14.99 15.72
C LEU A 81 7.69 14.34 14.72
N SER A 82 8.72 15.06 14.26
CA SER A 82 9.82 14.49 13.46
C SER A 82 10.73 13.56 14.27
N GLU A 83 10.60 13.52 15.60
CA GLU A 83 11.29 12.54 16.44
C GLU A 83 10.76 11.15 16.13
N GLU A 84 11.69 10.23 15.86
CA GLU A 84 11.35 8.83 15.61
C GLU A 84 10.66 8.23 16.84
N ILE A 85 9.50 7.61 16.61
CA ILE A 85 8.82 6.83 17.63
C ILE A 85 9.71 5.63 17.96
N SER A 86 10.07 5.46 19.22
CA SER A 86 10.93 4.36 19.65
C SER A 86 10.21 3.01 19.59
N GLU A 87 10.98 1.94 19.42
CA GLU A 87 10.43 0.57 19.49
C GLU A 87 9.74 0.27 20.81
N GLN A 88 10.22 0.86 21.90
CA GLN A 88 9.59 0.70 23.20
C GLN A 88 8.17 1.28 23.21
N GLU A 89 7.97 2.50 22.68
CA GLU A 89 6.65 3.13 22.58
C GLU A 89 5.71 2.34 21.68
N LEU A 90 6.21 1.81 20.56
CA LEU A 90 5.42 0.96 19.67
C LEU A 90 4.96 -0.32 20.39
N THR A 91 5.87 -0.99 21.08
CA THR A 91 5.56 -2.23 21.80
C THR A 91 4.57 -1.97 22.93
N GLU A 92 4.76 -0.92 23.73
CA GLU A 92 3.84 -0.53 24.81
C GLU A 92 2.44 -0.19 24.25
N TYR A 93 2.37 0.52 23.12
CA TYR A 93 1.08 0.83 22.49
C TYR A 93 0.38 -0.43 22.00
N TYR A 94 1.11 -1.34 21.35
CA TYR A 94 0.57 -2.62 20.90
C TYR A 94 0.05 -3.45 22.07
N GLU A 95 0.81 -3.60 23.14
CA GLU A 95 0.42 -4.37 24.32
C GLU A 95 -0.83 -3.80 25.02
N LYS A 96 -0.93 -2.47 25.12
CA LYS A 96 -2.09 -1.79 25.72
C LYS A 96 -3.36 -1.91 24.85
N ASN A 97 -3.20 -2.06 23.55
CA ASN A 97 -4.29 -2.01 22.57
C ASN A 97 -4.48 -3.33 21.81
N GLN A 98 -4.14 -4.46 22.39
CA GLN A 98 -4.20 -5.79 21.74
C GLN A 98 -5.53 -6.11 21.06
N ALA A 99 -6.63 -5.56 21.58
CA ALA A 99 -7.96 -5.77 21.00
C ALA A 99 -8.09 -5.17 19.59
N LEU A 100 -7.28 -4.17 19.23
CA LEU A 100 -7.27 -3.54 17.92
C LEU A 100 -6.47 -4.31 16.88
N PHE A 101 -5.59 -5.23 17.33
CA PHE A 101 -4.66 -5.97 16.48
C PHE A 101 -5.06 -7.44 16.44
N LYS A 102 -6.11 -7.75 15.70
CA LYS A 102 -6.60 -9.11 15.48
C LYS A 102 -6.39 -9.49 14.01
N VAL A 103 -5.98 -10.73 13.81
CA VAL A 103 -5.83 -11.30 12.47
C VAL A 103 -7.16 -11.25 11.73
N GLU A 104 -7.24 -10.45 10.69
CA GLU A 104 -8.41 -10.33 9.81
C GLU A 104 -8.39 -11.36 8.68
N ARG A 105 -7.20 -11.77 8.25
CA ARG A 105 -6.95 -12.78 7.23
C ARG A 105 -5.87 -13.72 7.74
N PRO A 106 -6.01 -15.03 7.57
CA PRO A 106 -5.03 -15.98 8.10
C PRO A 106 -3.61 -15.64 7.63
N LEU A 107 -2.66 -15.76 8.54
CA LEU A 107 -1.26 -15.50 8.30
C LEU A 107 -0.44 -16.78 8.45
N MET A 108 0.66 -16.88 7.72
CA MET A 108 1.62 -17.98 7.86
C MET A 108 3.06 -17.51 7.70
N LYS A 109 3.96 -18.30 8.27
CA LYS A 109 5.40 -18.29 8.00
C LYS A 109 5.78 -19.59 7.28
N GLY A 110 6.79 -19.55 6.42
CA GLY A 110 7.19 -20.77 5.72
C GLY A 110 8.06 -20.55 4.50
N LEU A 111 7.92 -21.48 3.58
CA LEU A 111 8.65 -21.47 2.31
C LEU A 111 7.77 -22.09 1.22
N PHE A 112 7.78 -21.50 0.05
CA PHE A 112 7.08 -22.00 -1.13
C PHE A 112 8.04 -22.14 -2.31
N ILE A 113 7.95 -23.26 -3.05
CA ILE A 113 8.68 -23.47 -4.29
C ILE A 113 7.79 -24.16 -5.34
N LYS A 114 7.80 -23.60 -6.55
CA LYS A 114 7.13 -24.14 -7.73
C LYS A 114 8.18 -24.54 -8.77
N VAL A 115 8.17 -25.79 -9.20
CA VAL A 115 9.15 -26.33 -10.15
C VAL A 115 8.45 -27.09 -11.29
N PRO A 116 9.00 -27.09 -12.52
CA PRO A 116 8.48 -27.93 -13.62
C PRO A 116 8.50 -29.41 -13.26
N LEU A 117 7.60 -30.22 -13.84
CA LEU A 117 7.59 -31.67 -13.63
C LEU A 117 8.91 -32.34 -14.12
N THR A 118 9.60 -31.69 -15.06
CA THR A 118 10.88 -32.15 -15.62
C THR A 118 12.10 -31.67 -14.84
N ALA A 119 11.90 -30.94 -13.74
CA ALA A 119 13.01 -30.42 -12.94
C ALA A 119 13.86 -31.58 -12.37
N PRO A 120 15.19 -31.42 -12.37
CA PRO A 120 16.08 -32.46 -11.85
C PRO A 120 16.02 -32.57 -10.33
N GLN A 121 16.48 -33.68 -9.77
CA GLN A 121 16.69 -33.84 -8.32
C GLN A 121 15.46 -33.58 -7.42
N LEU A 122 14.25 -33.86 -7.90
CA LEU A 122 13.00 -33.68 -7.13
C LEU A 122 13.01 -34.39 -5.77
N ALA A 123 13.72 -35.51 -5.64
CA ALA A 123 13.87 -36.22 -4.37
C ALA A 123 14.59 -35.36 -3.31
N ASN A 124 15.57 -34.57 -3.73
CA ASN A 124 16.25 -33.62 -2.85
C ASN A 124 15.34 -32.45 -2.45
N VAL A 125 14.57 -31.89 -3.39
CA VAL A 125 13.59 -30.84 -3.13
C VAL A 125 12.58 -31.32 -2.08
N ARG A 126 12.06 -32.57 -2.21
CA ARG A 126 11.12 -33.17 -1.24
C ARG A 126 11.70 -33.34 0.15
N ARG A 127 12.99 -33.51 0.28
CA ARG A 127 13.69 -33.57 1.56
C ARG A 127 13.92 -32.17 2.13
N TRP A 128 14.43 -31.25 1.31
CA TRP A 128 14.80 -29.93 1.75
C TRP A 128 13.62 -29.07 2.17
N TYR A 129 12.51 -29.08 1.41
CA TYR A 129 11.35 -28.22 1.74
C TYR A 129 10.67 -28.59 3.06
N LYS A 130 10.87 -29.81 3.56
CA LYS A 130 10.36 -30.29 4.87
C LYS A 130 11.26 -29.95 6.03
N THR A 131 12.46 -29.40 5.75
CA THR A 131 13.51 -29.20 6.74
C THR A 131 13.79 -27.71 6.89
N GLU A 132 13.58 -27.19 8.08
CA GLU A 132 13.72 -25.74 8.35
C GLU A 132 15.16 -25.35 8.73
N THR A 133 16.14 -26.20 8.49
CA THR A 133 17.54 -25.89 8.75
C THR A 133 18.08 -24.91 7.72
N ARG A 134 19.02 -24.07 8.14
CA ARG A 134 19.69 -23.12 7.27
C ARG A 134 20.30 -23.80 6.03
N GLU A 135 20.92 -24.96 6.23
CA GLU A 135 21.53 -25.74 5.14
C GLU A 135 20.48 -26.15 4.07
N ALA A 136 19.31 -26.64 4.50
CA ALA A 136 18.24 -27.03 3.58
C ALA A 136 17.69 -25.83 2.81
N VAL A 137 17.53 -24.68 3.47
CA VAL A 137 17.10 -23.42 2.84
C VAL A 137 18.14 -22.96 1.81
N GLU A 138 19.42 -22.96 2.15
CA GLU A 138 20.50 -22.59 1.21
C GLU A 138 20.54 -23.51 -0.02
N HIS A 139 20.28 -24.81 0.17
CA HIS A 139 20.17 -25.76 -0.97
C HIS A 139 18.97 -25.47 -1.86
N LEU A 140 17.81 -25.16 -1.27
CA LEU A 140 16.60 -24.80 -2.03
C LEU A 140 16.79 -23.47 -2.77
N GLU A 141 17.40 -22.49 -2.13
CA GLU A 141 17.70 -21.20 -2.73
C GLU A 141 18.61 -21.34 -3.96
N LYS A 142 19.73 -22.04 -3.82
CA LYS A 142 20.64 -22.34 -4.94
C LYS A 142 19.95 -23.14 -6.05
N TYR A 143 19.15 -24.14 -5.68
CA TYR A 143 18.40 -24.94 -6.62
C TYR A 143 17.36 -24.11 -7.37
N SER A 144 16.68 -23.20 -6.68
CA SER A 144 15.61 -22.38 -7.23
C SER A 144 16.09 -21.45 -8.33
N LEU A 145 17.30 -20.90 -8.21
CA LEU A 145 17.88 -20.00 -9.21
C LEU A 145 17.95 -20.60 -10.62
N GLN A 146 18.06 -21.93 -10.72
CA GLN A 146 18.21 -22.62 -12.01
C GLN A 146 16.99 -23.42 -12.43
N ASN A 147 16.15 -23.86 -11.48
CA ASN A 147 15.14 -24.87 -11.74
C ASN A 147 13.72 -24.46 -11.29
N ALA A 148 13.55 -23.42 -10.48
CA ALA A 148 12.23 -23.01 -10.01
C ALA A 148 11.61 -21.93 -10.91
N VAL A 149 10.29 -22.01 -11.07
CA VAL A 149 9.48 -20.96 -11.68
C VAL A 149 9.15 -19.89 -10.64
N LYS A 150 8.98 -20.31 -9.39
CA LYS A 150 8.73 -19.42 -8.26
C LYS A 150 9.36 -19.99 -7.00
N TYR A 151 9.99 -19.13 -6.22
CA TYR A 151 10.55 -19.44 -4.89
C TYR A 151 10.28 -18.28 -3.98
N GLU A 152 9.71 -18.56 -2.82
CA GLU A 152 9.39 -17.55 -1.80
C GLU A 152 9.83 -18.08 -0.44
N TYR A 153 10.68 -17.29 0.21
CA TYR A 153 11.13 -17.50 1.58
C TYR A 153 10.44 -16.50 2.50
N PHE A 154 9.73 -17.00 3.49
CA PHE A 154 9.00 -16.20 4.47
C PHE A 154 8.98 -16.83 5.87
N TYR A 155 10.04 -17.56 6.25
CA TYR A 155 10.21 -18.03 7.63
C TYR A 155 10.44 -16.89 8.62
N ASP A 156 10.99 -15.77 8.16
CA ASP A 156 11.33 -14.59 8.95
C ASP A 156 10.23 -13.51 8.98
N LYS A 157 9.17 -13.71 8.21
CA LYS A 157 8.06 -12.75 8.12
C LYS A 157 6.72 -13.44 7.98
N TRP A 158 5.67 -12.80 8.51
CA TRP A 158 4.30 -13.22 8.29
C TRP A 158 3.79 -12.75 6.95
N VAL A 159 3.11 -13.65 6.24
CA VAL A 159 2.44 -13.34 4.97
C VAL A 159 1.00 -13.83 5.00
N PRO A 160 0.07 -13.13 4.34
CA PRO A 160 -1.29 -13.62 4.17
C PRO A 160 -1.31 -14.97 3.44
N VAL A 161 -2.06 -15.92 3.95
CA VAL A 161 -2.21 -17.25 3.34
C VAL A 161 -2.68 -17.15 1.88
N SER A 162 -3.60 -16.23 1.58
CA SER A 162 -4.11 -16.00 0.23
C SER A 162 -3.02 -15.69 -0.79
N GLU A 163 -2.00 -14.92 -0.44
CA GLU A 163 -0.92 -14.54 -1.36
C GLU A 163 -0.13 -15.74 -1.87
N VAL A 164 0.07 -16.74 -1.01
CA VAL A 164 0.79 -17.97 -1.40
C VAL A 164 -0.16 -18.94 -2.11
N LEU A 165 -1.41 -19.05 -1.66
CA LEU A 165 -2.40 -19.95 -2.28
C LEU A 165 -2.77 -19.52 -3.71
N ASP A 166 -2.72 -18.23 -4.04
CA ASP A 166 -2.96 -17.74 -5.40
C ASP A 166 -1.96 -18.34 -6.43
N ALA A 167 -0.79 -18.76 -5.96
CA ALA A 167 0.22 -19.42 -6.77
C ALA A 167 0.07 -20.94 -6.86
N MET A 168 -0.90 -21.53 -6.14
CA MET A 168 -1.09 -22.99 -6.02
C MET A 168 -2.44 -23.44 -6.60
N PRO A 169 -2.52 -24.63 -7.19
CA PRO A 169 -3.78 -25.20 -7.68
C PRO A 169 -4.64 -25.80 -6.56
N LEU A 170 -4.56 -25.24 -5.35
CA LEU A 170 -5.26 -25.72 -4.18
C LEU A 170 -6.69 -25.13 -4.15
N LYS A 171 -7.66 -25.89 -4.67
CA LYS A 171 -9.08 -25.53 -4.64
C LYS A 171 -9.81 -26.52 -3.73
N MET A 172 -9.92 -26.20 -2.46
CA MET A 172 -10.72 -26.98 -1.50
C MET A 172 -11.46 -26.04 -0.55
N PRO A 173 -12.66 -26.44 -0.09
CA PRO A 173 -13.29 -25.76 1.04
C PRO A 173 -12.42 -25.96 2.29
N ASN A 174 -12.36 -24.94 3.15
CA ASN A 174 -11.59 -24.99 4.42
C ASN A 174 -10.06 -25.16 4.25
N VAL A 175 -9.47 -24.53 3.24
CA VAL A 175 -8.01 -24.55 3.02
C VAL A 175 -7.25 -24.14 4.28
N GLU A 176 -7.79 -23.17 5.02
CA GLU A 176 -7.20 -22.65 6.25
C GLU A 176 -7.07 -23.74 7.32
N GLU A 177 -8.14 -24.49 7.60
CA GLU A 177 -8.12 -25.62 8.53
C GLU A 177 -7.19 -26.74 8.06
N TYR A 178 -7.09 -26.94 6.75
CA TYR A 178 -6.17 -27.90 6.17
C TYR A 178 -4.70 -27.50 6.41
N LEU A 179 -4.34 -26.24 6.22
CA LEU A 179 -2.98 -25.74 6.41
C LEU A 179 -2.58 -25.69 7.89
N ASP A 180 -3.50 -25.42 8.79
CA ASP A 180 -3.24 -25.49 10.22
C ASP A 180 -2.81 -26.90 10.67
N LYS A 181 -3.42 -27.93 10.07
CA LYS A 181 -3.14 -29.33 10.37
C LYS A 181 -2.01 -29.94 9.52
N ASN A 182 -1.74 -29.41 8.33
CA ASN A 182 -0.80 -29.97 7.37
C ASN A 182 0.33 -28.99 7.08
N ARG A 183 1.43 -29.13 7.79
CA ARG A 183 2.58 -28.24 7.69
C ARG A 183 3.39 -28.41 6.39
N HIS A 184 3.29 -29.55 5.75
CA HIS A 184 4.00 -29.85 4.50
C HIS A 184 2.99 -30.20 3.42
N VAL A 185 2.88 -29.38 2.41
CA VAL A 185 1.95 -29.56 1.30
C VAL A 185 2.75 -29.82 0.03
N GLU A 186 2.48 -30.94 -0.63
CA GLU A 186 3.00 -31.25 -1.96
C GLU A 186 1.82 -31.44 -2.91
N LEU A 187 1.77 -30.66 -3.99
CA LEU A 187 0.77 -30.77 -5.04
C LEU A 187 1.46 -30.85 -6.41
N LYS A 188 0.72 -31.35 -7.38
CA LYS A 188 1.12 -31.29 -8.78
C LYS A 188 -0.09 -31.03 -9.68
N ASP A 189 0.16 -30.35 -10.76
CA ASP A 189 -0.75 -30.27 -11.90
C ASP A 189 -0.14 -30.90 -13.15
N THR A 190 -0.61 -30.50 -14.32
CA THR A 190 -0.12 -31.03 -15.61
C THR A 190 1.28 -30.55 -16.00
N ALA A 191 1.81 -29.51 -15.35
CA ALA A 191 3.05 -28.85 -15.71
C ALA A 191 4.05 -28.69 -14.56
N PHE A 192 3.56 -28.61 -13.29
CA PHE A 192 4.39 -28.22 -12.17
C PHE A 192 4.17 -29.07 -10.92
N TYR A 193 5.21 -29.14 -10.09
CA TYR A 193 5.13 -29.46 -8.67
C TYR A 193 5.11 -28.19 -7.84
N TYR A 194 4.36 -28.22 -6.75
CA TYR A 194 4.21 -27.18 -5.75
C TYR A 194 4.54 -27.75 -4.37
N PHE A 195 5.50 -27.14 -3.71
CA PHE A 195 5.91 -27.54 -2.36
C PHE A 195 5.75 -26.33 -1.43
N LEU A 196 5.01 -26.51 -0.35
CA LEU A 196 4.79 -25.51 0.68
C LEU A 196 5.14 -26.11 2.04
N ASN A 197 6.03 -25.44 2.77
CA ASN A 197 6.25 -25.67 4.18
C ASN A 197 5.64 -24.52 4.99
N VAL A 198 4.76 -24.85 5.93
CA VAL A 198 4.15 -23.91 6.87
C VAL A 198 4.80 -24.11 8.23
N SER A 199 5.71 -23.24 8.63
CA SER A 199 6.39 -23.32 9.93
C SER A 199 5.53 -22.78 11.07
N ASP A 200 4.77 -21.73 10.80
CA ASP A 200 3.82 -21.16 11.77
C ASP A 200 2.56 -20.66 11.05
N TYR A 201 1.45 -20.60 11.81
CA TYR A 201 0.13 -20.27 11.28
C TYR A 201 -0.68 -19.48 12.31
N ARG A 202 -1.41 -18.45 11.86
CA ARG A 202 -2.32 -17.64 12.69
C ARG A 202 -3.69 -17.58 12.04
N PRO A 203 -4.73 -18.18 12.63
CA PRO A 203 -6.09 -18.09 12.14
C PRO A 203 -6.71 -16.70 12.39
N VAL A 204 -7.79 -16.42 11.68
CA VAL A 204 -8.63 -15.23 11.90
C VAL A 204 -9.08 -15.14 13.36
N GLY A 205 -9.04 -13.93 13.93
CA GLY A 205 -9.48 -13.63 15.28
C GLY A 205 -8.43 -13.82 16.37
N GLU A 206 -7.32 -14.50 16.08
CA GLU A 206 -6.18 -14.54 17.00
C GLU A 206 -5.45 -13.18 17.08
N GLN A 207 -4.56 -13.08 18.07
CA GLN A 207 -3.70 -11.90 18.21
C GLN A 207 -2.75 -11.81 17.01
N GLU A 208 -2.79 -10.67 16.33
CA GLU A 208 -1.88 -10.38 15.23
C GLU A 208 -0.45 -10.27 15.76
N PRO A 209 0.54 -10.95 15.16
CA PRO A 209 1.93 -10.84 15.59
C PRO A 209 2.45 -9.41 15.48
N TYR A 210 3.17 -8.94 16.50
CA TYR A 210 3.70 -7.57 16.54
C TYR A 210 4.52 -7.21 15.29
N GLU A 211 5.35 -8.13 14.82
CA GLU A 211 6.19 -7.92 13.64
C GLU A 211 5.35 -7.61 12.38
N PHE A 212 4.17 -8.22 12.27
CA PHE A 212 3.23 -7.96 11.18
C PHE A 212 2.45 -6.67 11.41
N ALA A 213 1.97 -6.43 12.64
CA ALA A 213 1.18 -5.26 13.02
C ALA A 213 2.02 -3.98 13.13
N ARG A 214 3.35 -4.06 13.19
CA ARG A 214 4.26 -2.96 13.55
C ARG A 214 4.02 -1.68 12.73
N SER A 215 3.80 -1.79 11.43
CA SER A 215 3.52 -0.61 10.59
C SER A 215 2.21 0.05 10.98
N GLN A 216 1.17 -0.73 11.18
CA GLN A 216 -0.16 -0.26 11.61
C GLN A 216 -0.08 0.36 13.02
N VAL A 217 0.65 -0.26 13.94
CA VAL A 217 0.91 0.27 15.29
C VAL A 217 1.55 1.64 15.20
N LYS A 218 2.58 1.79 14.35
CA LYS A 218 3.27 3.06 14.13
C LYS A 218 2.34 4.15 13.63
N ASP A 219 1.53 3.84 12.62
CA ASP A 219 0.58 4.80 12.04
C ASP A 219 -0.49 5.23 13.05
N MET A 220 -1.02 4.28 13.82
CA MET A 220 -2.01 4.57 14.86
C MET A 220 -1.42 5.39 16.00
N LEU A 221 -0.24 5.04 16.49
CA LEU A 221 0.43 5.80 17.56
C LEU A 221 0.80 7.21 17.10
N LEU A 222 1.26 7.36 15.85
CA LEU A 222 1.53 8.66 15.27
C LEU A 222 0.27 9.54 15.25
N ASN A 223 -0.86 8.98 14.83
CA ASN A 223 -2.15 9.68 14.84
C ASN A 223 -2.56 10.11 16.26
N VAL A 224 -2.40 9.24 17.24
CA VAL A 224 -2.69 9.57 18.66
C VAL A 224 -1.81 10.74 19.12
N LYS A 225 -0.50 10.66 18.88
CA LYS A 225 0.44 11.73 19.25
C LYS A 225 0.12 13.06 18.53
N GLN A 226 -0.32 13.02 17.29
CA GLN A 226 -0.73 14.22 16.55
C GLN A 226 -1.96 14.86 17.17
N VAL A 227 -2.97 14.07 17.55
CA VAL A 227 -4.19 14.56 18.20
C VAL A 227 -3.89 15.17 19.55
N GLU A 228 -3.10 14.47 20.37
CA GLU A 228 -2.67 14.96 21.70
C GLU A 228 -1.88 16.27 21.60
N PHE A 229 -0.93 16.34 20.68
CA PHE A 229 -0.14 17.54 20.44
C PHE A 229 -1.00 18.73 20.02
N MET A 230 -1.93 18.52 19.09
CA MET A 230 -2.84 19.57 18.65
C MET A 230 -3.79 20.03 19.75
N GLN A 231 -4.19 19.13 20.66
CA GLN A 231 -4.98 19.52 21.83
C GLN A 231 -4.15 20.40 22.79
N GLN A 232 -2.90 20.01 23.06
CA GLN A 232 -1.98 20.83 23.88
C GLN A 232 -1.77 22.24 23.29
N VAL A 233 -1.61 22.33 21.95
CA VAL A 233 -1.49 23.64 21.27
C VAL A 233 -2.73 24.49 21.46
N LYS A 234 -3.93 23.91 21.38
CA LYS A 234 -5.19 24.63 21.61
C LYS A 234 -5.36 25.08 23.06
N ASP A 235 -4.97 24.22 24.00
CA ASP A 235 -5.09 24.53 25.45
C ASP A 235 -4.09 25.61 25.89
N ALA A 236 -3.05 25.87 25.09
CA ALA A 236 -2.04 26.91 25.35
C ALA A 236 -2.38 28.27 24.71
N LEU A 237 -3.46 28.38 23.92
CA LEU A 237 -3.92 29.60 23.27
C LEU A 237 -4.93 30.35 24.17
#